data_6c767b82c15c65682b9f679de001c3d5
#
_entry.id   6c767b82c15c65682b9f679de001c3d5
#
_cell.length_a   1.000
_cell.length_b   1.000
_cell.length_c   1.000
_cell.angle_alpha   90.00
_cell.angle_beta   90.00
_cell.angle_gamma   90.00
#
_symmetry.space_group_name_H-M   'P 1'
#
loop_
_entity.id
_entity.type
_entity.pdbx_description
1 polymer ?
#
loop_
_entity_poly.entity_id
_entity_poly.type
_entity_poly.pdbx_seq_one_letter_code
_entity_poly.pdbx_strand_id
1 'polypeptide(L)'
;MTLPAGLRELPGHLMPPELNDAAGFREQTANLLFEQRRCENLTFCRTVTTLYSLYRTVYADAEAEYLQLPAADATDRELLARRKDLRLREIALNAQVATGLRLGPDAADRALTEAVGLVERLPHVFTLIGDNTISIRAGQEALRRSRVLTGEQARVFDQRIAERLARDPLELLAIPAVREAADKIVQGIDPHAAEKRRTRAREDRTIVFKADDDGMASAYALLPAEDALEISTRVDDIADTVCEHDPRTIAQRRADGLLALAQGLRTLGCQCEHPGCSHHEQRATAHGTADAVVTRYRTLIHVVINETTRTGQDDAPGYLVGHGPITAQHARDLAARDDAVAREFGERITDPTAPQPENATEPEAEAPLVTAHGSAGYRLTADLTRYLTLLYPRCVFPLCTRPAARCEIDHSTEYDHHQPTAGGTTT
;
A
#
# COMPACT_ATOMS: atom_id res chain seq x y z
N MET A 1 32.74 -10.15 31.37
CA MET A 1 32.67 -9.75 29.95
C MET A 1 32.04 -8.37 29.93
N THR A 2 32.72 -7.36 29.41
CA THR A 2 32.15 -6.01 29.32
C THR A 2 31.16 -5.98 28.19
N LEU A 3 29.97 -5.38 28.41
CA LEU A 3 28.95 -5.15 27.37
C LEU A 3 29.59 -4.47 26.15
N PRO A 4 29.20 -4.85 24.91
CA PRO A 4 29.58 -4.15 23.68
C PRO A 4 29.30 -2.65 23.79
N ALA A 5 30.17 -1.80 23.22
CA ALA A 5 30.08 -0.35 23.34
C ALA A 5 28.69 0.20 22.96
N GLY A 6 28.11 -0.28 21.89
CA GLY A 6 26.77 0.17 21.42
C GLY A 6 25.63 -0.16 22.37
N LEU A 7 25.74 -1.16 23.22
CA LEU A 7 24.72 -1.47 24.22
C LEU A 7 24.81 -0.57 25.46
N ARG A 8 25.99 0.03 25.75
CA ARG A 8 26.14 0.93 26.88
C ARG A 8 25.48 2.30 26.69
N GLU A 9 25.22 2.65 25.46
CA GLU A 9 24.60 3.93 25.09
C GLU A 9 23.07 3.86 25.01
N LEU A 10 22.50 2.65 25.14
CA LEU A 10 21.04 2.50 25.12
C LEU A 10 20.40 3.01 26.42
N PRO A 11 19.22 3.66 26.33
CA PRO A 11 18.45 4.01 27.51
C PRO A 11 18.19 2.80 28.41
N GLY A 12 18.36 2.95 29.74
CA GLY A 12 18.28 1.84 30.70
C GLY A 12 16.99 1.01 30.63
N HIS A 13 15.85 1.62 30.21
CA HIS A 13 14.58 0.91 30.04
C HIS A 13 14.55 -0.02 28.82
N LEU A 14 15.51 0.08 27.90
CA LEU A 14 15.67 -0.82 26.76
C LEU A 14 16.62 -1.98 27.05
N MET A 15 17.32 -1.94 28.19
CA MET A 15 18.24 -2.99 28.59
C MET A 15 17.53 -4.01 29.49
N PRO A 16 17.61 -5.31 29.16
CA PRO A 16 17.16 -6.36 30.05
C PRO A 16 18.00 -6.31 31.35
N PRO A 17 17.37 -6.22 32.54
CA PRO A 17 18.08 -6.08 33.81
C PRO A 17 18.97 -7.29 34.14
N GLU A 18 18.70 -8.45 33.55
CA GLU A 18 19.35 -9.74 33.85
C GLU A 18 20.68 -9.94 33.10
N LEU A 19 21.09 -9.05 32.20
CA LEU A 19 22.33 -9.20 31.41
C LEU A 19 23.61 -8.82 32.16
N ASN A 20 23.57 -8.68 33.48
CA ASN A 20 24.70 -8.21 34.27
C ASN A 20 25.69 -9.32 34.73
N ASP A 21 25.38 -10.60 34.54
CA ASP A 21 26.25 -11.72 34.95
C ASP A 21 26.88 -12.43 33.74
N ALA A 22 28.20 -12.46 33.70
CA ALA A 22 28.98 -13.01 32.59
C ALA A 22 29.01 -14.56 32.54
N ALA A 23 28.76 -15.25 33.65
CA ALA A 23 28.94 -16.70 33.73
C ALA A 23 27.79 -17.50 33.11
N GLY A 24 26.58 -16.96 33.14
CA GLY A 24 25.36 -17.57 32.53
C GLY A 24 24.86 -16.89 31.25
N PHE A 25 25.64 -15.99 30.64
CA PHE A 25 25.18 -15.07 29.59
C PHE A 25 24.45 -15.74 28.42
N ARG A 26 24.91 -16.88 27.93
CA ARG A 26 24.27 -17.56 26.79
C ARG A 26 22.93 -18.17 27.17
N GLU A 27 22.85 -18.82 28.32
CA GLU A 27 21.62 -19.45 28.80
C GLU A 27 20.58 -18.40 29.21
N GLN A 28 21.03 -17.36 29.92
CA GLN A 28 20.17 -16.22 30.28
C GLN A 28 19.64 -15.50 29.05
N THR A 29 20.47 -15.26 28.03
CA THR A 29 20.05 -14.64 26.78
C THR A 29 19.04 -15.51 26.05
N ALA A 30 19.22 -16.82 26.01
CA ALA A 30 18.26 -17.74 25.39
C ALA A 30 16.91 -17.75 26.13
N ASN A 31 16.95 -17.75 27.48
CA ASN A 31 15.74 -17.68 28.31
C ASN A 31 15.00 -16.33 28.11
N LEU A 32 15.74 -15.21 28.03
CA LEU A 32 15.15 -13.90 27.74
C LEU A 32 14.48 -13.85 26.39
N LEU A 33 15.10 -14.41 25.35
CA LEU A 33 14.47 -14.49 24.01
C LEU A 33 13.18 -15.32 24.04
N PHE A 34 13.17 -16.40 24.81
CA PHE A 34 11.98 -17.22 24.98
C PHE A 34 10.86 -16.45 25.69
N GLU A 35 11.17 -15.75 26.80
CA GLU A 35 10.20 -14.94 27.53
C GLU A 35 9.72 -13.74 26.70
N GLN A 36 10.60 -13.09 25.94
CA GLN A 36 10.21 -12.01 25.01
C GLN A 36 9.21 -12.53 23.97
N ARG A 37 9.49 -13.68 23.34
CA ARG A 37 8.56 -14.31 22.41
C ARG A 37 7.24 -14.63 23.06
N ARG A 38 7.24 -15.13 24.29
CA ARG A 38 6.02 -15.39 25.05
C ARG A 38 5.20 -14.13 25.30
N CYS A 39 5.86 -13.04 25.67
CA CYS A 39 5.22 -11.74 25.84
C CYS A 39 4.63 -11.22 24.52
N GLU A 40 5.35 -11.35 23.42
CA GLU A 40 4.85 -10.99 22.08
C GLU A 40 3.60 -11.78 21.71
N ASN A 41 3.62 -13.10 21.86
CA ASN A 41 2.49 -13.98 21.59
C ASN A 41 1.27 -13.61 22.44
N LEU A 42 1.46 -13.37 23.75
CA LEU A 42 0.38 -12.95 24.65
C LEU A 42 -0.19 -11.58 24.29
N THR A 43 0.68 -10.63 23.93
CA THR A 43 0.26 -9.29 23.48
C THR A 43 -0.52 -9.38 22.18
N PHE A 44 -0.07 -10.18 21.24
CA PHE A 44 -0.79 -10.45 20.00
C PHE A 44 -2.16 -11.06 20.28
N CYS A 45 -2.24 -12.10 21.12
CA CYS A 45 -3.51 -12.73 21.47
C CYS A 45 -4.48 -11.76 22.16
N ARG A 46 -3.99 -10.87 23.04
CA ARG A 46 -4.82 -9.82 23.64
C ARG A 46 -5.32 -8.82 22.59
N THR A 47 -4.48 -8.44 21.65
CA THR A 47 -4.90 -7.57 20.55
C THR A 47 -5.98 -8.24 19.69
N VAL A 48 -5.78 -9.50 19.33
CA VAL A 48 -6.75 -10.31 18.56
C VAL A 48 -8.08 -10.40 19.29
N THR A 49 -8.09 -10.72 20.59
CA THR A 49 -9.34 -10.81 21.38
C THR A 49 -10.02 -9.45 21.52
N THR A 50 -9.26 -8.37 21.65
CA THR A 50 -9.83 -7.01 21.70
C THR A 50 -10.47 -6.63 20.37
N LEU A 51 -9.79 -6.88 19.25
CA LEU A 51 -10.32 -6.62 17.90
C LEU A 51 -11.57 -7.46 17.63
N TYR A 52 -11.55 -8.73 18.02
CA TYR A 52 -12.70 -9.61 17.85
C TYR A 52 -13.88 -9.15 18.72
N SER A 53 -13.64 -8.72 19.96
CA SER A 53 -14.68 -8.19 20.83
C SER A 53 -15.32 -6.91 20.25
N LEU A 54 -14.48 -6.01 19.71
CA LEU A 54 -14.96 -4.80 19.04
C LEU A 54 -15.79 -5.14 17.79
N TYR A 55 -15.31 -6.08 16.97
CA TYR A 55 -16.07 -6.61 15.84
C TYR A 55 -17.43 -7.17 16.25
N ARG A 56 -17.46 -8.03 17.28
CA ARG A 56 -18.70 -8.63 17.77
C ARG A 56 -19.69 -7.60 18.30
N THR A 57 -19.24 -6.54 18.96
CA THR A 57 -20.11 -5.47 19.43
C THR A 57 -20.85 -4.80 18.26
N VAL A 58 -20.12 -4.45 17.20
CA VAL A 58 -20.70 -3.81 16.01
C VAL A 58 -21.70 -4.73 15.30
N TYR A 59 -21.37 -6.01 15.15
CA TYR A 59 -22.22 -6.97 14.43
C TYR A 59 -23.36 -7.51 15.29
N ALA A 60 -23.21 -7.65 16.60
CA ALA A 60 -24.29 -8.09 17.48
C ALA A 60 -25.45 -7.09 17.47
N ASP A 61 -25.15 -5.80 17.50
CA ASP A 61 -26.15 -4.74 17.40
C ASP A 61 -26.88 -4.80 16.05
N ALA A 62 -26.15 -4.98 14.96
CA ALA A 62 -26.72 -5.10 13.62
C ALA A 62 -27.57 -6.38 13.47
N GLU A 63 -27.09 -7.53 13.98
CA GLU A 63 -27.87 -8.77 13.98
C GLU A 63 -29.17 -8.62 14.79
N ALA A 64 -29.11 -8.04 15.98
CA ALA A 64 -30.30 -7.82 16.82
C ALA A 64 -31.33 -6.92 16.14
N GLU A 65 -30.87 -5.88 15.41
CA GLU A 65 -31.72 -4.96 14.68
C GLU A 65 -32.33 -5.63 13.43
N TYR A 66 -31.55 -6.45 12.69
CA TYR A 66 -31.98 -7.05 11.42
C TYR A 66 -32.77 -8.35 11.59
N LEU A 67 -32.54 -9.11 12.66
CA LEU A 67 -33.34 -10.32 12.98
C LEU A 67 -34.79 -10.00 13.39
N GLN A 68 -35.06 -8.77 13.80
CA GLN A 68 -36.42 -8.34 14.15
C GLN A 68 -37.33 -8.09 12.95
N LEU A 69 -36.78 -8.07 11.74
CA LEU A 69 -37.52 -7.85 10.49
C LEU A 69 -37.52 -9.12 9.64
N PRO A 70 -38.69 -9.70 9.32
CA PRO A 70 -38.77 -10.88 8.45
C PRO A 70 -38.12 -10.59 7.12
N ALA A 71 -37.11 -11.38 6.74
CA ALA A 71 -36.38 -11.20 5.46
C ALA A 71 -37.29 -11.40 4.23
N ALA A 72 -38.42 -12.12 4.40
CA ALA A 72 -39.38 -12.41 3.35
C ALA A 72 -40.25 -11.21 2.96
N ASP A 73 -40.43 -10.23 3.87
CA ASP A 73 -41.31 -9.07 3.67
C ASP A 73 -40.53 -7.77 3.44
N ALA A 74 -39.18 -7.81 3.45
CA ALA A 74 -38.37 -6.62 3.27
C ALA A 74 -38.36 -6.17 1.80
N THR A 75 -38.69 -4.92 1.57
CA THR A 75 -38.58 -4.30 0.24
C THR A 75 -37.11 -4.17 -0.19
N ASP A 76 -36.83 -4.14 -1.50
CA ASP A 76 -35.47 -3.91 -2.05
C ASP A 76 -34.83 -2.63 -1.47
N ARG A 77 -35.64 -1.59 -1.23
CA ARG A 77 -35.20 -0.33 -0.62
C ARG A 77 -34.69 -0.52 0.81
N GLU A 78 -35.39 -1.30 1.62
CA GLU A 78 -35.00 -1.62 3.00
C GLU A 78 -33.75 -2.49 3.03
N LEU A 79 -33.62 -3.45 2.12
CA LEU A 79 -32.41 -4.27 1.97
C LEU A 79 -31.19 -3.43 1.59
N LEU A 80 -31.37 -2.46 0.69
CA LEU A 80 -30.30 -1.52 0.31
C LEU A 80 -29.92 -0.60 1.48
N ALA A 81 -30.90 -0.09 2.23
CA ALA A 81 -30.63 0.75 3.41
C ALA A 81 -29.84 -0.01 4.47
N ARG A 82 -30.21 -1.27 4.75
CA ARG A 82 -29.46 -2.14 5.69
C ARG A 82 -28.03 -2.40 5.23
N ARG A 83 -27.83 -2.70 3.94
CA ARG A 83 -26.47 -2.90 3.39
C ARG A 83 -25.63 -1.62 3.53
N LYS A 84 -26.23 -0.46 3.29
CA LYS A 84 -25.55 0.83 3.45
C LYS A 84 -25.16 1.08 4.92
N ASP A 85 -26.09 0.85 5.85
CA ASP A 85 -25.84 1.00 7.29
C ASP A 85 -24.73 0.07 7.77
N LEU A 86 -24.79 -1.21 7.42
CA LEU A 86 -23.74 -2.17 7.75
C LEU A 86 -22.38 -1.72 7.22
N ARG A 87 -22.36 -1.24 5.98
CA ARG A 87 -21.13 -0.73 5.36
C ARG A 87 -20.55 0.47 6.10
N LEU A 88 -21.39 1.38 6.55
CA LEU A 88 -20.94 2.54 7.36
C LEU A 88 -20.38 2.11 8.71
N ARG A 89 -20.99 1.12 9.36
CA ARG A 89 -20.49 0.54 10.64
C ARG A 89 -19.13 -0.15 10.42
N GLU A 90 -18.94 -0.88 9.30
CA GLU A 90 -17.66 -1.48 8.93
C GLU A 90 -16.57 -0.42 8.72
N ILE A 91 -16.89 0.66 8.02
CA ILE A 91 -15.96 1.78 7.80
C ILE A 91 -15.59 2.43 9.13
N ALA A 92 -16.56 2.69 10.01
CA ALA A 92 -16.33 3.28 11.31
C ALA A 92 -15.48 2.37 12.21
N LEU A 93 -15.74 1.07 12.21
CA LEU A 93 -14.96 0.07 12.93
C LEU A 93 -13.50 0.04 12.43
N ASN A 94 -13.32 0.00 11.11
CA ASN A 94 -11.98 0.03 10.51
C ASN A 94 -11.23 1.32 10.90
N ALA A 95 -11.91 2.48 10.88
CA ALA A 95 -11.33 3.74 11.29
C ALA A 95 -10.90 3.75 12.78
N GLN A 96 -11.71 3.19 13.67
CA GLN A 96 -11.37 3.05 15.09
C GLN A 96 -10.12 2.19 15.28
N VAL A 97 -10.04 1.03 14.59
CA VAL A 97 -8.88 0.14 14.64
C VAL A 97 -7.64 0.80 14.06
N ALA A 98 -7.77 1.47 12.90
CA ALA A 98 -6.69 2.20 12.26
C ALA A 98 -6.09 3.25 13.19
N THR A 99 -6.94 4.03 13.85
CA THR A 99 -6.52 5.07 14.79
C THR A 99 -5.92 4.47 16.07
N GLY A 100 -6.58 3.48 16.66
CA GLY A 100 -6.15 2.87 17.93
C GLY A 100 -4.81 2.14 17.83
N LEU A 101 -4.57 1.45 16.73
CA LEU A 101 -3.32 0.72 16.48
C LEU A 101 -2.30 1.52 15.65
N ARG A 102 -2.62 2.75 15.25
CA ARG A 102 -1.79 3.60 14.37
C ARG A 102 -1.43 2.88 13.07
N LEU A 103 -2.42 2.27 12.43
CA LEU A 103 -2.30 1.53 11.18
C LEU A 103 -2.97 2.30 10.04
N GLY A 104 -2.50 2.09 8.81
CA GLY A 104 -3.27 2.50 7.63
C GLY A 104 -4.55 1.66 7.49
N PRO A 105 -5.60 2.16 6.79
CA PRO A 105 -6.90 1.49 6.69
C PRO A 105 -6.84 0.04 6.20
N ASP A 106 -5.99 -0.25 5.19
CA ASP A 106 -5.82 -1.61 4.66
C ASP A 106 -5.14 -2.56 5.67
N ALA A 107 -4.25 -2.04 6.51
CA ALA A 107 -3.61 -2.83 7.56
C ALA A 107 -4.57 -3.09 8.72
N ALA A 108 -5.45 -2.13 9.05
CA ALA A 108 -6.50 -2.29 10.03
C ALA A 108 -7.54 -3.34 9.59
N ASP A 109 -7.95 -3.32 8.32
CA ASP A 109 -8.86 -4.31 7.74
C ASP A 109 -8.27 -5.72 7.79
N ARG A 110 -6.97 -5.85 7.44
CA ARG A 110 -6.26 -7.14 7.58
C ARG A 110 -6.18 -7.62 9.01
N ALA A 111 -5.94 -6.74 9.97
CA ALA A 111 -5.87 -7.09 11.39
C ALA A 111 -7.23 -7.56 11.92
N LEU A 112 -8.33 -6.90 11.54
CA LEU A 112 -9.69 -7.34 11.87
C LEU A 112 -10.02 -8.70 11.26
N THR A 113 -9.76 -8.86 9.95
CA THR A 113 -9.99 -10.12 9.24
C THR A 113 -9.19 -11.28 9.84
N GLU A 114 -7.96 -11.01 10.27
CA GLU A 114 -7.11 -11.99 10.95
C GLU A 114 -7.67 -12.34 12.32
N ALA A 115 -8.08 -11.36 13.10
CA ALA A 115 -8.65 -11.58 14.43
C ALA A 115 -9.92 -12.45 14.38
N VAL A 116 -10.86 -12.11 13.50
CA VAL A 116 -12.07 -12.92 13.28
C VAL A 116 -11.71 -14.33 12.82
N GLY A 117 -10.77 -14.44 11.87
CA GLY A 117 -10.34 -15.73 11.34
C GLY A 117 -9.69 -16.63 12.39
N LEU A 118 -8.82 -16.10 13.25
CA LEU A 118 -8.18 -16.88 14.31
C LEU A 118 -9.20 -17.33 15.38
N VAL A 119 -10.08 -16.45 15.79
CA VAL A 119 -11.04 -16.77 16.87
C VAL A 119 -12.17 -17.70 16.39
N GLU A 120 -12.76 -17.43 15.22
CA GLU A 120 -13.94 -18.20 14.77
C GLU A 120 -13.57 -19.46 13.99
N ARG A 121 -12.49 -19.42 13.21
CA ARG A 121 -12.15 -20.52 12.32
C ARG A 121 -11.06 -21.44 12.87
N LEU A 122 -10.06 -20.89 13.61
CA LEU A 122 -8.90 -21.62 14.10
C LEU A 122 -8.66 -21.44 15.61
N PRO A 123 -9.64 -21.68 16.48
CA PRO A 123 -9.49 -21.46 17.91
C PRO A 123 -8.41 -22.33 18.58
N HIS A 124 -8.17 -23.59 18.11
CA HIS A 124 -7.11 -24.43 18.66
C HIS A 124 -5.73 -23.91 18.25
N VAL A 125 -5.54 -23.48 17.00
CA VAL A 125 -4.29 -22.83 16.55
C VAL A 125 -4.05 -21.52 17.33
N PHE A 126 -5.11 -20.74 17.57
CA PHE A 126 -5.02 -19.52 18.36
C PHE A 126 -4.57 -19.80 19.81
N THR A 127 -5.06 -20.85 20.43
CA THR A 127 -4.61 -21.30 21.75
C THR A 127 -3.12 -21.64 21.75
N LEU A 128 -2.62 -22.37 20.73
CA LEU A 128 -1.20 -22.72 20.62
C LEU A 128 -0.28 -21.50 20.48
N ILE A 129 -0.77 -20.41 19.89
CA ILE A 129 -0.03 -19.12 19.88
C ILE A 129 0.03 -18.58 21.31
N GLY A 130 -1.10 -18.54 22.03
CA GLY A 130 -1.19 -18.04 23.39
C GLY A 130 -0.29 -18.81 24.37
N ASP A 131 -0.23 -20.12 24.22
CA ASP A 131 0.61 -21.04 25.01
C ASP A 131 2.10 -21.02 24.61
N ASN A 132 2.48 -20.17 23.64
CA ASN A 132 3.83 -20.07 23.11
C ASN A 132 4.35 -21.39 22.48
N THR A 133 3.47 -22.29 22.09
CA THR A 133 3.82 -23.53 21.41
C THR A 133 4.27 -23.27 19.98
N ILE A 134 3.58 -22.33 19.29
CA ILE A 134 3.89 -21.94 17.92
C ILE A 134 4.10 -20.43 17.82
N SER A 135 4.75 -19.99 16.74
CA SER A 135 4.89 -18.57 16.44
C SER A 135 3.60 -17.98 15.85
N ILE A 136 3.42 -16.67 16.04
CA ILE A 136 2.34 -15.89 15.39
C ILE A 136 2.32 -16.17 13.88
N ARG A 137 3.49 -16.17 13.21
CA ARG A 137 3.61 -16.43 11.77
C ARG A 137 3.13 -17.82 11.36
N ALA A 138 3.35 -18.84 12.20
CA ALA A 138 2.85 -20.19 11.94
C ALA A 138 1.30 -20.24 11.99
N GLY A 139 0.70 -19.58 12.97
CA GLY A 139 -0.76 -19.44 13.05
C GLY A 139 -1.36 -18.66 11.88
N GLN A 140 -0.73 -17.57 11.50
CA GLN A 140 -1.11 -16.77 10.32
C GLN A 140 -1.03 -17.59 9.01
N GLU A 141 0.01 -18.41 8.83
CA GLU A 141 0.14 -19.29 7.67
C GLU A 141 -0.97 -20.36 7.66
N ALA A 142 -1.26 -20.98 8.81
CA ALA A 142 -2.37 -21.93 8.94
C ALA A 142 -3.72 -21.27 8.60
N LEU A 143 -3.97 -20.07 9.10
CA LEU A 143 -5.17 -19.30 8.80
C LEU A 143 -5.28 -19.01 7.30
N ARG A 144 -4.21 -18.57 6.67
CA ARG A 144 -4.16 -18.29 5.24
C ARG A 144 -4.52 -19.53 4.40
N ARG A 145 -4.02 -20.70 4.82
CA ARG A 145 -4.30 -21.96 4.10
C ARG A 145 -5.72 -22.44 4.29
N SER A 146 -6.34 -22.18 5.44
CA SER A 146 -7.72 -22.56 5.75
C SER A 146 -8.79 -21.79 4.96
N ARG A 147 -8.45 -20.64 4.34
CA ARG A 147 -9.43 -19.74 3.71
C ARG A 147 -10.26 -20.38 2.59
N VAL A 148 -9.73 -21.41 1.94
CA VAL A 148 -10.42 -22.14 0.85
C VAL A 148 -11.52 -23.07 1.38
N LEU A 149 -11.49 -23.41 2.66
CA LEU A 149 -12.42 -24.33 3.31
C LEU A 149 -13.70 -23.62 3.75
N THR A 150 -14.81 -24.32 3.82
CA THR A 150 -16.04 -23.83 4.48
C THR A 150 -15.81 -23.69 5.98
N GLY A 151 -16.76 -23.07 6.71
CA GLY A 151 -16.66 -22.93 8.17
C GLY A 151 -16.57 -24.26 8.90
N GLU A 152 -17.35 -25.28 8.50
CA GLU A 152 -17.30 -26.63 9.05
C GLU A 152 -16.00 -27.34 8.74
N GLN A 153 -15.56 -27.29 7.48
CA GLN A 153 -14.28 -27.84 7.06
C GLN A 153 -13.10 -27.20 7.78
N ALA A 154 -13.18 -25.88 8.06
CA ALA A 154 -12.14 -25.16 8.78
C ALA A 154 -12.00 -25.59 10.24
N ARG A 155 -13.09 -25.98 10.90
CA ARG A 155 -13.03 -26.56 12.26
C ARG A 155 -12.31 -27.91 12.27
N VAL A 156 -12.56 -28.77 11.28
CA VAL A 156 -11.84 -30.03 11.13
C VAL A 156 -10.36 -29.79 10.82
N PHE A 157 -10.08 -28.80 9.99
CA PHE A 157 -8.70 -28.38 9.68
C PHE A 157 -7.99 -27.87 10.93
N ASP A 158 -8.63 -27.00 11.72
CA ASP A 158 -8.08 -26.43 12.94
C ASP A 158 -7.63 -27.50 13.91
N GLN A 159 -8.49 -28.48 14.19
CA GLN A 159 -8.14 -29.58 15.07
C GLN A 159 -6.92 -30.36 14.55
N ARG A 160 -6.94 -30.76 13.28
CA ARG A 160 -5.87 -31.57 12.69
C ARG A 160 -4.52 -30.86 12.61
N ILE A 161 -4.55 -29.54 12.23
CA ILE A 161 -3.31 -28.76 12.15
C ILE A 161 -2.77 -28.44 13.53
N ALA A 162 -3.62 -28.16 14.50
CA ALA A 162 -3.22 -27.90 15.88
C ALA A 162 -2.56 -29.16 16.50
N GLU A 163 -3.16 -30.35 16.33
CA GLU A 163 -2.55 -31.62 16.75
C GLU A 163 -1.19 -31.84 16.11
N ARG A 164 -1.05 -31.54 14.80
CA ARG A 164 0.22 -31.70 14.09
C ARG A 164 1.29 -30.72 14.58
N LEU A 165 0.92 -29.47 14.80
CA LEU A 165 1.81 -28.41 15.29
C LEU A 165 2.25 -28.67 16.75
N ALA A 166 1.35 -29.20 17.59
CA ALA A 166 1.65 -29.50 19.00
C ALA A 166 2.56 -30.75 19.15
N ARG A 167 2.45 -31.73 18.23
CA ARG A 167 3.22 -32.98 18.29
C ARG A 167 4.71 -32.76 18.00
N ASP A 168 5.03 -31.96 16.99
CA ASP A 168 6.41 -31.69 16.52
C ASP A 168 6.66 -30.21 16.28
N PRO A 169 6.66 -29.39 17.32
CA PRO A 169 6.82 -27.95 17.17
C PRO A 169 8.19 -27.57 16.60
N LEU A 170 9.24 -28.40 16.81
CA LEU A 170 10.59 -28.13 16.29
C LEU A 170 10.70 -28.43 14.78
N GLU A 171 10.06 -29.48 14.28
CA GLU A 171 10.02 -29.79 12.84
C GLU A 171 9.29 -28.70 12.04
N LEU A 172 8.26 -28.10 12.65
CA LEU A 172 7.39 -27.11 12.03
C LEU A 172 7.75 -25.66 12.41
N LEU A 173 8.99 -25.38 12.83
CA LEU A 173 9.47 -24.01 13.06
C LEU A 173 9.53 -23.19 11.76
N ALA A 174 9.88 -23.83 10.66
CA ALA A 174 9.99 -23.18 9.36
C ALA A 174 8.60 -23.00 8.70
N ILE A 175 8.27 -21.80 8.29
CA ILE A 175 7.00 -21.50 7.63
C ILE A 175 6.71 -22.37 6.39
N PRO A 176 7.70 -22.74 5.54
CA PRO A 176 7.47 -23.70 4.45
C PRO A 176 6.98 -25.07 4.92
N ALA A 177 7.49 -25.58 6.06
CA ALA A 177 7.02 -26.86 6.61
C ALA A 177 5.58 -26.77 7.16
N VAL A 178 5.24 -25.67 7.84
CA VAL A 178 3.84 -25.40 8.26
C VAL A 178 2.92 -25.35 7.04
N ARG A 179 3.36 -24.69 5.97
CA ARG A 179 2.62 -24.60 4.71
C ARG A 179 2.34 -25.97 4.11
N GLU A 180 3.37 -26.80 4.00
CA GLU A 180 3.25 -28.14 3.45
C GLU A 180 2.30 -29.02 4.29
N ALA A 181 2.44 -28.99 5.61
CA ALA A 181 1.55 -29.72 6.53
C ALA A 181 0.09 -29.25 6.39
N ALA A 182 -0.13 -27.94 6.35
CA ALA A 182 -1.45 -27.35 6.18
C ALA A 182 -2.07 -27.72 4.81
N ASP A 183 -1.28 -27.68 3.73
CA ASP A 183 -1.75 -28.05 2.38
C ASP A 183 -2.15 -29.52 2.29
N LYS A 184 -1.39 -30.43 2.90
CA LYS A 184 -1.74 -31.87 2.97
C LYS A 184 -3.08 -32.08 3.71
N ILE A 185 -3.28 -31.38 4.83
CA ILE A 185 -4.53 -31.47 5.59
C ILE A 185 -5.71 -30.91 4.79
N VAL A 186 -5.53 -29.75 4.15
CA VAL A 186 -6.56 -29.12 3.30
C VAL A 186 -6.97 -30.07 2.16
N GLN A 187 -6.01 -30.69 1.48
CA GLN A 187 -6.29 -31.66 0.41
C GLN A 187 -7.01 -32.89 0.91
N GLY A 188 -6.71 -33.36 2.13
CA GLY A 188 -7.40 -34.48 2.76
C GLY A 188 -8.84 -34.16 3.21
N ILE A 189 -9.18 -32.87 3.38
CA ILE A 189 -10.54 -32.42 3.73
C ILE A 189 -11.35 -32.10 2.46
N ASP A 190 -10.73 -31.40 1.53
CA ASP A 190 -11.32 -31.01 0.24
C ASP A 190 -10.31 -31.28 -0.90
N PRO A 191 -10.45 -32.38 -1.63
CA PRO A 191 -9.57 -32.72 -2.75
C PRO A 191 -9.55 -31.64 -3.86
N HIS A 192 -10.60 -30.84 -3.97
CA HIS A 192 -10.69 -29.76 -4.96
C HIS A 192 -10.15 -28.42 -4.42
N ALA A 193 -9.65 -28.39 -3.19
CA ALA A 193 -9.16 -27.16 -2.56
C ALA A 193 -8.03 -26.47 -3.35
N ALA A 194 -7.15 -27.25 -3.98
CA ALA A 194 -6.07 -26.71 -4.80
C ALA A 194 -6.62 -25.95 -6.03
N GLU A 195 -7.64 -26.50 -6.69
CA GLU A 195 -8.27 -25.84 -7.84
C GLU A 195 -9.09 -24.61 -7.43
N LYS A 196 -9.79 -24.66 -6.31
CA LYS A 196 -10.47 -23.49 -5.74
C LYS A 196 -9.48 -22.37 -5.43
N ARG A 197 -8.31 -22.70 -4.87
CA ARG A 197 -7.24 -21.71 -4.61
C ARG A 197 -6.67 -21.13 -5.89
N ARG A 198 -6.44 -21.96 -6.90
CA ARG A 198 -5.96 -21.52 -8.21
C ARG A 198 -6.94 -20.56 -8.88
N THR A 199 -8.23 -20.89 -8.86
CA THR A 199 -9.29 -20.03 -9.42
C THR A 199 -9.30 -18.67 -8.69
N ARG A 200 -9.31 -18.68 -7.35
CA ARG A 200 -9.27 -17.45 -6.56
C ARG A 200 -7.99 -16.64 -6.79
N ALA A 201 -6.82 -17.29 -6.85
CA ALA A 201 -5.57 -16.61 -7.14
C ALA A 201 -5.56 -15.93 -8.52
N ARG A 202 -6.28 -16.52 -9.50
CA ARG A 202 -6.49 -15.89 -10.81
C ARG A 202 -7.43 -14.68 -10.75
N GLU A 203 -8.43 -14.71 -9.87
CA GLU A 203 -9.32 -13.56 -9.62
C GLU A 203 -8.56 -12.42 -8.91
N ASP A 204 -7.63 -12.74 -8.01
CA ASP A 204 -6.81 -11.80 -7.25
C ASP A 204 -5.65 -11.18 -8.07
N ARG A 205 -5.60 -11.40 -9.39
CA ARG A 205 -4.58 -10.78 -10.26
C ARG A 205 -4.56 -9.27 -10.06
N THR A 206 -3.36 -8.73 -9.88
CA THR A 206 -3.19 -7.30 -9.65
C THR A 206 -1.83 -6.82 -10.09
N ILE A 207 -1.72 -5.53 -10.38
CA ILE A 207 -0.44 -4.84 -10.49
C ILE A 207 -0.50 -3.59 -9.62
N VAL A 208 0.53 -3.39 -8.82
CA VAL A 208 0.65 -2.24 -7.90
C VAL A 208 1.99 -1.58 -8.11
N PHE A 209 1.97 -0.26 -8.25
CA PHE A 209 3.17 0.59 -8.24
C PHE A 209 3.21 1.31 -6.90
N LYS A 210 4.34 1.20 -6.21
CA LYS A 210 4.57 1.80 -4.90
C LYS A 210 5.79 2.71 -4.99
N ALA A 211 5.67 3.92 -4.45
CA ALA A 211 6.81 4.80 -4.29
C ALA A 211 7.80 4.20 -3.28
N ASP A 212 9.07 4.23 -3.63
CA ASP A 212 10.20 3.86 -2.78
C ASP A 212 11.08 5.09 -2.52
N ASP A 213 12.14 4.93 -1.75
CA ASP A 213 13.08 5.99 -1.46
C ASP A 213 13.87 6.43 -2.70
N ASP A 214 14.55 7.56 -2.62
CA ASP A 214 15.49 8.08 -3.62
C ASP A 214 14.89 8.30 -5.03
N GLY A 215 13.60 8.59 -5.10
CA GLY A 215 12.90 8.85 -6.36
C GLY A 215 12.63 7.58 -7.18
N MET A 216 12.76 6.41 -6.56
CA MET A 216 12.46 5.12 -7.17
C MET A 216 11.03 4.68 -6.91
N ALA A 217 10.57 3.70 -7.66
CA ALA A 217 9.30 3.03 -7.43
C ALA A 217 9.44 1.53 -7.71
N SER A 218 8.78 0.73 -6.88
CA SER A 218 8.66 -0.71 -7.12
C SER A 218 7.36 -1.02 -7.84
N ALA A 219 7.41 -1.98 -8.76
CA ALA A 219 6.28 -2.57 -9.43
C ALA A 219 6.11 -4.02 -8.95
N TYR A 220 4.96 -4.33 -8.38
CA TYR A 220 4.59 -5.69 -7.98
C TYR A 220 3.41 -6.16 -8.84
N ALA A 221 3.58 -7.27 -9.50
CA ALA A 221 2.53 -7.92 -10.29
C ALA A 221 2.26 -9.33 -9.75
N LEU A 222 1.00 -9.64 -9.46
CA LEU A 222 0.50 -11.00 -9.19
C LEU A 222 -0.23 -11.48 -10.44
N LEU A 223 0.39 -12.39 -11.16
CA LEU A 223 -0.06 -12.91 -12.45
C LEU A 223 -0.07 -14.44 -12.43
N PRO A 224 -0.82 -15.10 -13.33
CA PRO A 224 -0.63 -16.50 -13.64
C PRO A 224 0.85 -16.77 -13.99
N ALA A 225 1.35 -17.94 -13.59
CA ALA A 225 2.77 -18.25 -13.75
C ALA A 225 3.19 -18.24 -15.24
N GLU A 226 2.32 -18.72 -16.12
CA GLU A 226 2.49 -18.71 -17.56
C GLU A 226 2.64 -17.28 -18.14
N ASP A 227 1.78 -16.35 -17.70
CA ASP A 227 1.80 -14.95 -18.16
C ASP A 227 3.05 -14.23 -17.63
N ALA A 228 3.42 -14.49 -16.38
CA ALA A 228 4.64 -13.93 -15.78
C ALA A 228 5.91 -14.41 -16.50
N LEU A 229 5.94 -15.70 -16.89
CA LEU A 229 7.05 -16.27 -17.65
C LEU A 229 7.14 -15.64 -19.05
N GLU A 230 6.01 -15.46 -19.74
CA GLU A 230 5.99 -14.81 -21.06
C GLU A 230 6.53 -13.37 -20.98
N ILE A 231 6.06 -12.58 -19.98
CA ILE A 231 6.57 -11.22 -19.78
C ILE A 231 8.07 -11.22 -19.49
N SER A 232 8.53 -12.11 -18.59
CA SER A 232 9.93 -12.22 -18.23
C SER A 232 10.80 -12.54 -19.45
N THR A 233 10.40 -13.52 -20.27
CA THR A 233 11.12 -13.90 -21.49
C THR A 233 11.22 -12.73 -22.47
N ARG A 234 10.11 -12.01 -22.70
CA ARG A 234 10.13 -10.84 -23.59
C ARG A 234 10.99 -9.70 -23.06
N VAL A 235 11.02 -9.49 -21.74
CA VAL A 235 11.91 -8.50 -21.12
C VAL A 235 13.36 -8.92 -21.31
N ASP A 236 13.68 -10.21 -21.18
CA ASP A 236 15.02 -10.75 -21.42
C ASP A 236 15.44 -10.59 -22.90
N ASP A 237 14.57 -10.96 -23.82
CA ASP A 237 14.80 -10.78 -25.26
C ASP A 237 15.13 -9.32 -25.61
N ILE A 238 14.40 -8.35 -25.04
CA ILE A 238 14.65 -6.92 -25.24
C ILE A 238 15.95 -6.49 -24.57
N ALA A 239 16.24 -6.97 -23.35
CA ALA A 239 17.46 -6.64 -22.61
C ALA A 239 18.73 -7.13 -23.32
N ASP A 240 18.62 -8.21 -24.10
CA ASP A 240 19.73 -8.82 -24.84
C ASP A 240 19.95 -8.20 -26.24
N THR A 241 19.16 -7.21 -26.65
CA THR A 241 19.33 -6.54 -27.96
C THR A 241 20.48 -5.54 -28.02
N VAL A 242 21.20 -5.31 -26.94
CA VAL A 242 22.36 -4.43 -26.86
C VAL A 242 23.66 -5.21 -27.03
N CYS A 243 24.76 -4.55 -27.38
CA CYS A 243 26.05 -5.21 -27.53
C CYS A 243 26.68 -5.57 -26.14
N GLU A 244 27.71 -6.41 -26.19
CA GLU A 244 28.45 -6.86 -24.98
C GLU A 244 29.19 -5.74 -24.23
N HIS A 245 29.43 -4.59 -24.89
CA HIS A 245 30.08 -3.42 -24.31
C HIS A 245 29.08 -2.42 -23.68
N ASP A 246 27.80 -2.76 -23.63
CA ASP A 246 26.82 -1.89 -22.96
C ASP A 246 27.13 -1.77 -21.45
N PRO A 247 27.30 -0.54 -20.92
CA PRO A 247 27.74 -0.35 -19.54
C PRO A 247 26.71 -0.78 -18.46
N ARG A 248 25.46 -0.96 -18.85
CA ARG A 248 24.39 -1.37 -17.92
C ARG A 248 24.53 -2.84 -17.53
N THR A 249 24.28 -3.12 -16.27
CA THR A 249 24.14 -4.51 -15.79
C THR A 249 22.90 -5.17 -16.41
N ILE A 250 22.85 -6.48 -16.42
CA ILE A 250 21.67 -7.22 -16.91
C ILE A 250 20.39 -6.81 -16.15
N ALA A 251 20.49 -6.54 -14.84
CA ALA A 251 19.35 -6.09 -14.03
C ALA A 251 18.83 -4.71 -14.50
N GLN A 252 19.73 -3.77 -14.79
CA GLN A 252 19.37 -2.46 -15.34
C GLN A 252 18.75 -2.59 -16.72
N ARG A 253 19.34 -3.42 -17.59
CA ARG A 253 18.80 -3.69 -18.94
C ARG A 253 17.41 -4.32 -18.89
N ARG A 254 17.13 -5.21 -17.92
CA ARG A 254 15.81 -5.78 -17.70
C ARG A 254 14.79 -4.73 -17.24
N ALA A 255 15.18 -3.79 -16.37
CA ALA A 255 14.32 -2.69 -15.96
C ALA A 255 13.96 -1.78 -17.14
N ASP A 256 14.96 -1.42 -17.95
CA ASP A 256 14.77 -0.64 -19.19
C ASP A 256 13.94 -1.44 -20.22
N GLY A 257 14.16 -2.76 -20.30
CA GLY A 257 13.41 -3.68 -21.16
C GLY A 257 11.92 -3.74 -20.81
N LEU A 258 11.57 -3.72 -19.52
CA LEU A 258 10.18 -3.65 -19.10
C LEU A 258 9.52 -2.33 -19.53
N LEU A 259 10.24 -1.21 -19.40
CA LEU A 259 9.74 0.08 -19.88
C LEU A 259 9.59 0.09 -21.41
N ALA A 260 10.57 -0.44 -22.13
CA ALA A 260 10.52 -0.58 -23.60
C ALA A 260 9.32 -1.43 -24.04
N LEU A 261 9.09 -2.56 -23.37
CA LEU A 261 7.92 -3.42 -23.62
C LEU A 261 6.61 -2.67 -23.41
N ALA A 262 6.50 -1.88 -22.33
CA ALA A 262 5.31 -1.05 -22.06
C ALA A 262 5.10 0.06 -23.11
N GLN A 263 6.19 0.53 -23.73
CA GLN A 263 6.15 1.51 -24.83
C GLN A 263 5.94 0.87 -26.21
N GLY A 264 5.82 -0.46 -26.28
CA GLY A 264 5.66 -1.19 -27.54
C GLY A 264 6.95 -1.33 -28.34
N LEU A 265 8.11 -1.11 -27.72
CA LEU A 265 9.42 -1.27 -28.34
C LEU A 265 9.87 -2.73 -28.24
N ARG A 266 10.71 -3.15 -29.20
CA ARG A 266 11.26 -4.53 -29.25
C ARG A 266 12.75 -4.59 -28.94
N THR A 267 13.41 -3.44 -28.86
CA THR A 267 14.86 -3.33 -28.69
C THR A 267 15.19 -2.20 -27.73
N LEU A 268 16.33 -2.29 -27.07
CA LEU A 268 16.95 -1.20 -26.32
C LEU A 268 17.99 -0.50 -27.21
N GLY A 269 18.08 0.82 -27.10
CA GLY A 269 19.25 1.55 -27.62
C GLY A 269 20.49 1.20 -26.80
N CYS A 270 21.57 0.83 -27.44
CA CYS A 270 22.84 0.56 -26.79
C CYS A 270 23.44 1.86 -26.23
N GLN A 271 24.04 1.81 -25.05
CA GLN A 271 24.70 2.93 -24.37
C GLN A 271 26.24 2.80 -24.40
N CYS A 272 26.80 1.87 -25.18
CA CYS A 272 28.26 1.74 -25.32
C CYS A 272 28.85 2.92 -26.07
N GLU A 273 30.11 3.25 -25.79
CA GLU A 273 30.87 4.29 -26.48
C GLU A 273 31.65 3.74 -27.71
N HIS A 274 31.40 2.49 -28.10
CA HIS A 274 32.15 1.82 -29.17
C HIS A 274 31.80 2.42 -30.54
N PRO A 275 32.79 3.01 -31.26
CA PRO A 275 32.56 3.57 -32.58
C PRO A 275 32.16 2.45 -33.57
N GLY A 276 31.03 2.61 -34.24
CA GLY A 276 30.51 1.62 -35.20
C GLY A 276 29.63 0.52 -34.58
N CYS A 277 29.18 0.67 -33.36
CA CYS A 277 28.17 -0.21 -32.79
C CYS A 277 26.85 -0.08 -33.57
N SER A 278 26.45 -1.14 -34.27
CA SER A 278 25.19 -1.19 -35.03
C SER A 278 23.93 -1.13 -34.17
N HIS A 279 24.07 -1.29 -32.85
CA HIS A 279 22.95 -1.26 -31.90
C HIS A 279 22.60 0.16 -31.40
N HIS A 280 23.41 1.19 -31.75
CA HIS A 280 23.09 2.59 -31.44
C HIS A 280 21.87 3.10 -32.22
N GLU A 281 21.74 2.68 -33.48
CA GLU A 281 20.67 3.12 -34.39
C GLU A 281 19.33 2.39 -34.15
N GLN A 282 19.32 1.31 -33.35
CA GLN A 282 18.12 0.54 -33.04
C GLN A 282 17.17 1.27 -32.07
N ARG A 283 17.42 2.55 -31.84
CA ARG A 283 16.56 3.44 -31.10
C ARG A 283 15.24 3.62 -31.87
N ALA A 284 14.30 2.70 -31.59
CA ALA A 284 12.95 2.74 -32.10
C ALA A 284 12.77 2.35 -33.58
N THR A 285 13.05 1.12 -33.94
CA THR A 285 12.17 0.52 -34.94
C THR A 285 10.85 0.21 -34.26
N ALA A 286 10.05 1.25 -34.14
CA ALA A 286 8.63 1.10 -33.91
C ALA A 286 8.11 0.11 -34.98
N HIS A 287 7.47 -0.95 -34.52
CA HIS A 287 6.91 -2.03 -35.28
C HIS A 287 6.56 -1.70 -36.73
N GLY A 288 7.25 -2.35 -37.65
CA GLY A 288 6.79 -2.50 -39.01
C GLY A 288 5.52 -3.37 -39.04
N THR A 289 4.42 -2.75 -39.13
CA THR A 289 3.30 -2.95 -40.01
C THR A 289 2.55 -1.62 -40.06
N ALA A 290 2.39 -1.09 -41.26
CA ALA A 290 1.94 0.28 -41.53
C ALA A 290 0.51 0.63 -41.04
N ASP A 291 -0.15 -0.22 -40.27
CA ASP A 291 -1.54 -0.05 -39.86
C ASP A 291 -1.78 -0.06 -38.32
N ALA A 292 -0.75 -0.16 -37.50
CA ALA A 292 -0.93 0.02 -36.06
C ALA A 292 -0.76 1.51 -35.71
N VAL A 293 -1.86 2.21 -35.55
CA VAL A 293 -1.89 3.53 -34.90
C VAL A 293 -1.36 3.33 -33.47
N VAL A 294 -0.07 3.52 -33.26
CA VAL A 294 0.52 3.57 -31.91
C VAL A 294 0.00 4.86 -31.27
N THR A 295 -1.09 4.74 -30.55
CA THR A 295 -1.58 5.82 -29.72
C THR A 295 -0.55 6.02 -28.61
N ARG A 296 0.34 7.01 -28.77
CA ARG A 296 1.26 7.42 -27.72
C ARG A 296 0.44 8.05 -26.61
N TYR A 297 0.14 7.28 -25.57
CA TYR A 297 -0.42 7.84 -24.35
C TYR A 297 0.63 8.74 -23.72
N ARG A 298 0.34 10.05 -23.66
CA ARG A 298 1.15 10.98 -22.88
C ARG A 298 0.73 10.85 -21.43
N THR A 299 1.58 10.29 -20.60
CA THR A 299 1.39 10.33 -19.15
C THR A 299 1.74 11.72 -18.66
N LEU A 300 0.79 12.40 -18.02
CA LEU A 300 1.04 13.69 -17.39
C LEU A 300 1.64 13.45 -15.99
N ILE A 301 2.86 13.91 -15.80
CA ILE A 301 3.58 13.84 -14.53
C ILE A 301 3.57 15.23 -13.90
N HIS A 302 3.05 15.36 -12.70
CA HIS A 302 3.03 16.60 -11.96
C HIS A 302 4.18 16.65 -10.95
N VAL A 303 5.02 17.67 -11.05
CA VAL A 303 6.10 17.96 -10.11
C VAL A 303 5.84 19.34 -9.50
N VAL A 304 5.82 19.41 -8.19
CA VAL A 304 5.77 20.68 -7.44
C VAL A 304 7.18 21.03 -7.00
N ILE A 305 7.66 22.19 -7.36
CA ILE A 305 9.00 22.68 -7.06
C ILE A 305 8.94 24.18 -6.75
N ASN A 306 9.68 24.63 -5.77
CA ASN A 306 9.81 26.07 -5.49
C ASN A 306 10.57 26.74 -6.62
N GLU A 307 10.26 27.98 -6.92
CA GLU A 307 10.97 28.75 -7.96
C GLU A 307 12.45 28.91 -7.62
N THR A 308 12.77 29.16 -6.35
CA THR A 308 14.16 29.22 -5.87
C THR A 308 14.92 27.92 -6.06
N THR A 309 14.29 26.78 -5.85
CA THR A 309 14.86 25.46 -6.12
C THR A 309 15.01 25.22 -7.62
N ARG A 310 14.00 25.56 -8.42
CA ARG A 310 14.01 25.43 -9.88
C ARG A 310 15.14 26.21 -10.53
N THR A 311 15.39 27.43 -10.04
CA THR A 311 16.45 28.33 -10.54
C THR A 311 17.82 28.05 -9.92
N GLY A 312 17.94 27.08 -9.00
CA GLY A 312 19.20 26.71 -8.35
C GLY A 312 19.64 27.67 -7.24
N GLN A 313 18.73 28.51 -6.71
CA GLN A 313 19.03 29.42 -5.60
C GLN A 313 19.01 28.70 -4.24
N ASP A 314 18.33 27.55 -4.14
CA ASP A 314 18.35 26.66 -3.00
C ASP A 314 18.27 25.19 -3.43
N ASP A 315 18.37 24.25 -2.48
CA ASP A 315 18.26 22.83 -2.67
C ASP A 315 17.07 22.22 -1.87
N ALA A 316 15.98 22.96 -1.74
CA ALA A 316 14.77 22.43 -1.11
C ALA A 316 14.19 21.27 -1.94
N PRO A 317 13.66 20.20 -1.32
CA PRO A 317 13.12 19.06 -2.04
C PRO A 317 11.91 19.44 -2.89
N GLY A 318 11.80 18.87 -4.10
CA GLY A 318 10.59 18.89 -4.89
C GLY A 318 9.61 17.80 -4.44
N TYR A 319 8.40 17.84 -4.97
CA TYR A 319 7.37 16.84 -4.70
C TYR A 319 6.81 16.27 -6.00
N LEU A 320 6.95 14.96 -6.21
CA LEU A 320 6.39 14.25 -7.35
C LEU A 320 5.02 13.67 -6.96
N VAL A 321 3.97 14.17 -7.59
CA VAL A 321 2.59 13.77 -7.26
C VAL A 321 2.38 12.28 -7.52
N GLY A 322 1.88 11.58 -6.53
CA GLY A 322 1.71 10.12 -6.56
C GLY A 322 2.93 9.31 -6.12
N HIS A 323 4.09 9.95 -5.96
CA HIS A 323 5.32 9.34 -5.47
C HIS A 323 5.68 9.87 -4.07
N GLY A 324 5.93 11.17 -3.94
CA GLY A 324 6.38 11.80 -2.71
C GLY A 324 7.51 12.80 -2.92
N PRO A 325 8.26 13.16 -1.86
CA PRO A 325 9.41 14.04 -1.96
C PRO A 325 10.50 13.46 -2.87
N ILE A 326 11.10 14.33 -3.68
CA ILE A 326 12.26 14.01 -4.53
C ILE A 326 13.35 15.06 -4.31
N THR A 327 14.59 14.73 -4.63
CA THR A 327 15.71 15.67 -4.47
C THR A 327 15.55 16.90 -5.38
N ALA A 328 16.12 18.03 -4.96
CA ALA A 328 16.13 19.23 -5.75
C ALA A 328 16.67 19.02 -7.18
N GLN A 329 17.76 18.25 -7.31
CA GLN A 329 18.33 17.92 -8.62
C GLN A 329 17.37 17.10 -9.47
N HIS A 330 16.73 16.08 -8.92
CA HIS A 330 15.74 15.27 -9.63
C HIS A 330 14.56 16.13 -10.10
N ALA A 331 14.07 17.04 -9.26
CA ALA A 331 13.00 17.97 -9.64
C ALA A 331 13.44 18.92 -10.77
N ARG A 332 14.69 19.42 -10.73
CA ARG A 332 15.27 20.23 -11.81
C ARG A 332 15.40 19.44 -13.12
N ASP A 333 15.85 18.19 -13.04
CA ASP A 333 15.99 17.33 -14.23
C ASP A 333 14.63 17.08 -14.90
N LEU A 334 13.56 16.87 -14.10
CA LEU A 334 12.21 16.76 -14.62
C LEU A 334 11.69 18.06 -15.22
N ALA A 335 11.99 19.20 -14.59
CA ALA A 335 11.58 20.52 -15.06
C ALA A 335 12.35 20.95 -16.34
N ALA A 336 13.55 20.43 -16.57
CA ALA A 336 14.37 20.71 -17.74
C ALA A 336 14.03 19.86 -18.97
N ARG A 337 13.08 18.95 -18.90
CA ARG A 337 12.67 18.13 -20.04
C ARG A 337 12.04 18.99 -21.14
N ASP A 338 12.27 18.63 -22.39
CA ASP A 338 11.72 19.35 -23.54
C ASP A 338 10.19 19.39 -23.60
N ASP A 339 9.53 18.45 -22.93
CA ASP A 339 8.07 18.34 -22.81
C ASP A 339 7.49 18.93 -21.51
N ALA A 340 8.34 19.52 -20.66
CA ALA A 340 7.91 20.13 -19.41
C ALA A 340 7.22 21.46 -19.65
N VAL A 341 6.09 21.68 -18.95
CA VAL A 341 5.36 22.94 -18.97
C VAL A 341 5.30 23.47 -17.54
N ALA A 342 6.00 24.58 -17.28
CA ALA A 342 5.94 25.25 -16.00
C ALA A 342 4.65 26.08 -15.89
N ARG A 343 3.98 26.00 -14.73
CA ARG A 343 2.85 26.86 -14.37
C ARG A 343 3.05 27.33 -12.95
N GLU A 344 2.84 28.60 -12.70
CA GLU A 344 2.82 29.11 -11.34
C GLU A 344 1.65 28.52 -10.56
N PHE A 345 1.92 28.12 -9.34
CA PHE A 345 0.97 27.52 -8.43
C PHE A 345 1.13 28.14 -7.04
N GLY A 346 0.10 28.73 -6.49
CA GLY A 346 0.09 29.25 -5.14
C GLY A 346 -0.78 30.46 -4.98
N GLU A 347 -1.28 30.63 -3.76
CA GLU A 347 -1.86 31.90 -3.28
C GLU A 347 -0.72 32.89 -3.09
N ARG A 348 -0.84 34.10 -3.62
CA ARG A 348 -0.07 35.22 -3.07
C ARG A 348 -0.57 35.41 -1.63
N ILE A 349 0.16 34.91 -0.66
CA ILE A 349 -0.03 35.29 0.73
C ILE A 349 0.38 36.75 0.78
N THR A 350 -0.56 37.63 0.57
CA THR A 350 -0.38 39.04 0.94
C THR A 350 -0.43 39.09 2.45
N ASP A 351 0.72 39.31 3.08
CA ASP A 351 0.78 39.60 4.49
C ASP A 351 -0.11 40.87 4.73
N PRO A 352 -1.24 40.75 5.44
CA PRO A 352 -2.13 41.90 5.66
C PRO A 352 -1.49 42.98 6.51
N THR A 353 -0.31 42.75 7.06
CA THR A 353 0.46 43.69 7.88
C THR A 353 1.63 44.32 7.13
N ALA A 354 1.93 43.88 5.89
CA ALA A 354 2.98 44.52 5.09
C ALA A 354 2.51 45.88 4.56
N PRO A 355 3.33 46.96 4.71
CA PRO A 355 2.99 48.26 4.19
C PRO A 355 2.86 48.18 2.66
N GLN A 356 1.68 48.48 2.14
CA GLN A 356 1.45 48.57 0.70
C GLN A 356 2.23 49.73 0.12
N PRO A 357 2.96 49.54 -0.99
CA PRO A 357 3.60 50.68 -1.66
C PRO A 357 2.52 51.62 -2.23
N GLU A 358 2.54 52.86 -1.84
CA GLU A 358 1.55 53.89 -2.18
C GLU A 358 1.42 54.21 -3.68
N ASN A 359 2.17 53.59 -4.57
CA ASN A 359 2.16 53.84 -6.02
C ASN A 359 2.34 52.59 -6.87
N ALA A 360 1.67 51.47 -6.57
CA ALA A 360 1.60 50.39 -7.50
C ALA A 360 0.50 50.67 -8.54
N THR A 361 0.90 51.12 -9.72
CA THR A 361 0.09 51.00 -10.93
C THR A 361 -0.23 49.52 -11.09
N GLU A 362 -1.48 49.15 -10.97
CA GLU A 362 -1.93 47.80 -11.09
C GLU A 362 -1.41 47.19 -12.44
N PRO A 363 -0.53 46.18 -12.46
CA PRO A 363 -0.36 45.39 -13.65
C PRO A 363 -1.71 44.69 -13.86
N GLU A 364 -2.21 44.68 -15.12
CA GLU A 364 -3.35 43.88 -15.51
C GLU A 364 -3.20 42.48 -14.88
N ALA A 365 -4.04 42.24 -13.89
CA ALA A 365 -3.99 41.02 -13.10
C ALA A 365 -4.42 39.91 -14.02
N GLU A 366 -3.46 39.09 -14.48
CA GLU A 366 -3.78 37.72 -14.85
C GLU A 366 -4.55 37.13 -13.65
N ALA A 367 -5.82 36.78 -13.90
CA ALA A 367 -6.70 36.28 -12.87
C ALA A 367 -6.01 35.17 -12.09
N PRO A 368 -5.98 35.21 -10.76
CA PRO A 368 -5.32 34.19 -9.97
C PRO A 368 -5.89 32.84 -10.34
N LEU A 369 -5.01 31.85 -10.54
CA LEU A 369 -5.33 30.49 -11.00
C LEU A 369 -6.38 29.79 -10.14
N VAL A 370 -6.57 30.22 -8.90
CA VAL A 370 -7.66 29.84 -8.01
C VAL A 370 -7.95 30.99 -7.07
N THR A 371 -9.08 31.65 -7.25
CA THR A 371 -9.62 32.59 -6.25
C THR A 371 -10.45 31.81 -5.26
N ALA A 372 -10.04 31.88 -4.01
CA ALA A 372 -10.82 31.58 -2.82
C ALA A 372 -11.57 30.21 -2.76
N HIS A 373 -11.37 29.59 -1.75
CA HIS A 373 -11.98 28.51 -0.98
C HIS A 373 -13.49 28.31 -1.14
N GLY A 374 -14.02 28.25 -2.33
CA GLY A 374 -15.43 27.96 -2.52
C GLY A 374 -15.81 27.66 -3.96
N SER A 375 -16.56 26.62 -4.16
CA SER A 375 -17.29 26.37 -5.40
C SER A 375 -18.73 26.80 -5.20
N ALA A 376 -19.24 27.68 -6.06
CA ALA A 376 -20.68 28.00 -6.07
C ALA A 376 -21.55 26.82 -6.49
N GLY A 377 -20.95 25.74 -6.98
CA GLY A 377 -21.62 24.53 -7.42
C GLY A 377 -21.24 23.31 -6.58
N TYR A 378 -22.14 22.36 -6.45
CA TYR A 378 -21.90 21.08 -5.79
C TYR A 378 -20.68 20.32 -6.37
N ARG A 379 -20.49 20.42 -7.70
CA ARG A 379 -19.33 19.79 -8.36
C ARG A 379 -18.16 20.77 -8.41
N LEU A 380 -17.02 20.29 -7.96
CA LEU A 380 -15.76 21.04 -8.01
C LEU A 380 -15.34 21.30 -9.45
N THR A 381 -14.76 22.46 -9.72
CA THR A 381 -14.10 22.74 -10.99
C THR A 381 -12.84 21.89 -11.15
N ALA A 382 -12.42 21.63 -12.39
CA ALA A 382 -11.20 20.89 -12.67
C ALA A 382 -9.96 21.58 -12.06
N ASP A 383 -9.93 22.91 -12.02
CA ASP A 383 -8.82 23.68 -11.46
C ASP A 383 -8.80 23.60 -9.94
N LEU A 384 -9.94 23.68 -9.27
CA LEU A 384 -10.03 23.50 -7.82
C LEU A 384 -9.67 22.06 -7.43
N THR A 385 -10.12 21.07 -8.19
CA THR A 385 -9.73 19.66 -8.00
C THR A 385 -8.22 19.49 -8.12
N ARG A 386 -7.61 20.11 -9.12
CA ARG A 386 -6.15 20.08 -9.32
C ARG A 386 -5.44 20.79 -8.16
N TYR A 387 -5.92 21.95 -7.75
CA TYR A 387 -5.38 22.70 -6.63
C TYR A 387 -5.37 21.89 -5.35
N LEU A 388 -6.51 21.33 -4.95
CA LEU A 388 -6.63 20.52 -3.74
C LEU A 388 -5.76 19.24 -3.79
N THR A 389 -5.68 18.61 -4.95
CA THR A 389 -4.83 17.42 -5.14
C THR A 389 -3.33 17.73 -5.01
N LEU A 390 -2.92 18.93 -5.38
CA LEU A 390 -1.53 19.38 -5.23
C LEU A 390 -1.24 19.88 -3.80
N LEU A 391 -2.20 20.54 -3.16
CA LEU A 391 -2.08 21.01 -1.78
C LEU A 391 -2.05 19.84 -0.79
N TYR A 392 -2.91 18.84 -1.02
CA TYR A 392 -3.02 17.61 -0.23
C TYR A 392 -2.70 16.41 -1.13
N PRO A 393 -1.42 16.07 -1.33
CA PRO A 393 -1.04 15.02 -2.28
C PRO A 393 -1.46 13.61 -1.84
N ARG A 394 -1.90 13.46 -0.58
CA ARG A 394 -2.42 12.21 -0.01
C ARG A 394 -3.74 12.46 0.71
N CYS A 395 -4.50 11.40 0.90
CA CYS A 395 -5.72 11.40 1.69
C CYS A 395 -5.48 12.05 3.06
N VAL A 396 -6.36 12.96 3.46
CA VAL A 396 -6.29 13.66 4.77
C VAL A 396 -6.75 12.80 5.93
N PHE A 397 -7.33 11.62 5.67
CA PHE A 397 -7.68 10.67 6.72
C PHE A 397 -6.43 10.20 7.46
N PRO A 398 -6.42 10.21 8.80
CA PRO A 398 -5.25 9.79 9.58
C PRO A 398 -4.69 8.44 9.12
N LEU A 399 -3.37 8.37 8.93
CA LEU A 399 -2.61 7.19 8.52
C LEU A 399 -2.96 6.63 7.12
N CYS A 400 -3.83 7.27 6.35
CA CYS A 400 -4.11 6.89 4.99
C CYS A 400 -2.98 7.37 4.06
N THR A 401 -2.39 6.46 3.29
CA THR A 401 -1.32 6.79 2.33
C THR A 401 -1.82 6.88 0.89
N ARG A 402 -3.14 6.78 0.68
CA ARG A 402 -3.74 6.81 -0.67
C ARG A 402 -3.43 8.15 -1.36
N PRO A 403 -2.96 8.15 -2.61
CA PRO A 403 -2.80 9.39 -3.38
C PRO A 403 -4.12 10.15 -3.51
N ALA A 404 -4.10 11.47 -3.33
CA ALA A 404 -5.29 12.31 -3.40
C ALA A 404 -6.05 12.21 -4.72
N ALA A 405 -5.33 12.01 -5.83
CA ALA A 405 -5.94 11.77 -7.16
C ALA A 405 -6.84 10.52 -7.23
N ARG A 406 -6.79 9.64 -6.24
CA ARG A 406 -7.64 8.44 -6.11
C ARG A 406 -8.63 8.55 -4.96
N CYS A 407 -8.77 9.73 -4.38
CA CYS A 407 -9.73 10.03 -3.31
C CYS A 407 -10.88 10.84 -3.87
N GLU A 408 -12.01 10.74 -3.22
CA GLU A 408 -13.11 11.68 -3.42
C GLU A 408 -12.80 12.96 -2.63
N ILE A 409 -13.07 14.10 -3.24
CA ILE A 409 -12.95 15.39 -2.58
C ILE A 409 -14.36 15.75 -2.09
N ASP A 410 -14.47 15.99 -0.80
CA ASP A 410 -15.73 16.29 -0.13
C ASP A 410 -15.74 17.73 0.37
N HIS A 411 -16.94 18.24 0.66
CA HIS A 411 -17.13 19.56 1.23
C HIS A 411 -16.88 19.50 2.75
N SER A 412 -16.06 20.38 3.28
CA SER A 412 -15.84 20.49 4.74
C SER A 412 -17.06 21.04 5.47
N THR A 413 -17.90 21.80 4.76
CA THR A 413 -19.22 22.22 5.22
C THR A 413 -20.25 21.62 4.31
N GLU A 414 -21.32 21.04 4.89
CA GLU A 414 -22.38 20.40 4.12
C GLU A 414 -22.94 21.34 3.06
N TYR A 415 -23.06 20.88 1.81
CA TYR A 415 -23.56 21.68 0.72
C TYR A 415 -25.09 21.76 0.80
N ASP A 416 -25.62 23.00 0.87
CA ASP A 416 -27.06 23.23 0.88
C ASP A 416 -27.65 23.19 -0.56
N HIS A 417 -28.29 22.08 -0.88
CA HIS A 417 -28.96 21.90 -2.17
C HIS A 417 -30.18 22.82 -2.37
N HIS A 418 -30.70 23.45 -1.32
CA HIS A 418 -31.83 24.36 -1.37
C HIS A 418 -31.40 25.83 -1.53
N GLN A 419 -30.15 26.14 -1.14
CA GLN A 419 -29.55 27.48 -1.28
C GLN A 419 -28.15 27.40 -1.92
N PRO A 420 -28.07 27.07 -3.21
CA PRO A 420 -26.80 26.80 -3.88
C PRO A 420 -25.82 28.01 -3.94
N THR A 421 -26.25 29.21 -3.55
CA THR A 421 -25.42 30.42 -3.47
C THR A 421 -24.71 30.61 -2.13
N ALA A 422 -25.07 29.87 -1.09
CA ALA A 422 -24.35 29.79 0.17
C ALA A 422 -23.22 28.80 0.06
N GLY A 423 -22.17 29.11 -0.69
CA GLY A 423 -21.12 28.20 -1.10
C GLY A 423 -20.55 27.34 0.01
N GLY A 424 -20.59 26.02 -0.17
CA GLY A 424 -19.81 25.10 0.66
C GLY A 424 -18.33 25.42 0.51
N THR A 425 -17.64 25.64 1.64
CA THR A 425 -16.20 25.82 1.64
C THR A 425 -15.55 24.45 1.52
N THR A 426 -14.67 24.29 0.54
CA THR A 426 -13.79 23.13 0.44
C THR A 426 -12.48 23.45 1.15
N THR A 427 -12.05 22.68 2.09
CA THR A 427 -10.71 22.74 2.71
C THR A 427 -9.89 21.53 2.31
#